data_ff57a00a0a49ff5f8ea356bb3ac67869
#
_entry.id   ff57a00a0a49ff5f8ea356bb3ac67869
#
_cell.length_a   1.000
_cell.length_b   1.000
_cell.length_c   1.000
_cell.angle_alpha   90.00
_cell.angle_beta   90.00
_cell.angle_gamma   90.00
#
_symmetry.space_group_name_H-M   'P 1'
#
loop_
_entity.id
_entity.type
_entity.pdbx_description
1 polymer ?
#
loop_
_entity_poly.entity_id
_entity_poly.type
_entity_poly.pdbx_seq_one_letter_code
_entity_poly.pdbx_strand_id
1 'polypeptide(L)'
;ITSHGFEPVNLLDDAAVKAYVGERDADHPLLDVTKPVTYGSFVMSEYYFEIKRQQVEAMKNVLKVYDGVAKEYEALSGRFYPKLDRYRTEDADFIVVVMSSASGVVKDVVDELRDQGIKAGCLRVRMFRPFPAEEAAAALGNAKAVAVLDRALSIGGTAPLAAEIKSALYDSGKNVPVQSCVYGLGG
;
A
#
# COMPACT_ATOMS: atom_id res chain seq x y z
N ILE A 1 15.82 -6.23 -5.25
CA ILE A 1 15.14 -6.95 -6.35
C ILE A 1 15.96 -8.20 -6.63
N THR A 2 15.51 -9.35 -6.18
CA THR A 2 16.26 -10.62 -6.25
C THR A 2 15.50 -11.74 -6.96
N SER A 3 14.24 -11.51 -7.38
CA SER A 3 13.49 -12.53 -8.11
C SER A 3 13.86 -12.51 -9.60
N HIS A 4 14.08 -13.70 -10.16
CA HIS A 4 14.37 -13.95 -11.57
C HIS A 4 13.23 -14.74 -12.24
N GLY A 5 12.01 -14.61 -11.71
CA GLY A 5 10.84 -15.27 -12.26
C GLY A 5 10.28 -14.51 -13.47
N PHE A 6 9.84 -15.26 -14.48
CA PHE A 6 9.03 -14.73 -15.57
C PHE A 6 7.57 -14.99 -15.23
N GLU A 7 6.79 -13.92 -15.18
CA GLU A 7 5.35 -14.01 -14.92
C GLU A 7 4.60 -13.58 -16.18
N PRO A 8 3.53 -14.29 -16.58
CA PRO A 8 2.66 -13.82 -17.65
C PRO A 8 1.94 -12.55 -17.18
N VAL A 9 2.06 -11.49 -17.97
CA VAL A 9 1.38 -10.21 -17.68
C VAL A 9 0.31 -9.98 -18.72
N ASN A 10 -0.95 -9.86 -18.28
CA ASN A 10 -2.04 -9.44 -19.14
C ASN A 10 -2.00 -7.93 -19.30
N LEU A 11 -1.51 -7.47 -20.45
CA LEU A 11 -1.51 -6.07 -20.81
C LEU A 11 -2.85 -5.69 -21.43
N LEU A 12 -3.27 -4.47 -21.20
CA LEU A 12 -4.34 -3.84 -21.98
C LEU A 12 -3.80 -3.48 -23.34
N ASP A 13 -4.65 -3.43 -24.35
CA ASP A 13 -4.25 -2.95 -25.68
C ASP A 13 -3.96 -1.44 -25.67
N ASP A 14 -3.09 -0.99 -26.58
CA ASP A 14 -2.62 0.39 -26.61
C ASP A 14 -3.76 1.39 -26.86
N ALA A 15 -4.78 1.01 -27.63
CA ALA A 15 -5.91 1.88 -27.90
C ALA A 15 -6.76 2.11 -26.65
N ALA A 16 -7.01 1.06 -25.85
CA ALA A 16 -7.71 1.17 -24.57
C ALA A 16 -6.91 2.01 -23.56
N VAL A 17 -5.60 1.81 -23.50
CA VAL A 17 -4.72 2.60 -22.63
C VAL A 17 -4.74 4.08 -23.04
N LYS A 18 -4.59 4.36 -24.33
CA LYS A 18 -4.62 5.73 -24.87
C LYS A 18 -5.96 6.42 -24.63
N ALA A 19 -7.06 5.71 -24.79
CA ALA A 19 -8.40 6.23 -24.53
C ALA A 19 -8.62 6.56 -23.05
N TYR A 20 -8.06 5.76 -22.14
CA TYR A 20 -8.19 5.98 -20.69
C TYR A 20 -7.27 7.09 -20.16
N VAL A 21 -6.00 7.07 -20.55
CA VAL A 21 -4.99 8.02 -20.05
C VAL A 21 -5.08 9.37 -20.77
N GLY A 22 -5.53 9.37 -22.03
CA GLY A 22 -5.52 10.55 -22.90
C GLY A 22 -4.13 10.89 -23.44
N GLU A 23 -4.03 12.03 -24.09
CA GLU A 23 -2.76 12.59 -24.54
C GLU A 23 -2.18 13.49 -23.46
N ARG A 24 -0.88 13.37 -23.25
CA ARG A 24 -0.18 14.25 -22.32
C ARG A 24 0.03 15.60 -22.97
N ASP A 25 -0.61 16.62 -22.45
CA ASP A 25 -0.29 18.03 -22.71
C ASP A 25 0.47 18.58 -21.49
N ALA A 26 1.73 18.90 -21.70
CA ALA A 26 2.59 19.39 -20.62
C ALA A 26 2.82 20.89 -20.79
N ASP A 27 2.42 21.70 -19.84
CA ASP A 27 2.62 23.15 -19.82
C ASP A 27 4.10 23.53 -20.04
N HIS A 28 4.98 22.71 -19.46
CA HIS A 28 6.44 22.88 -19.52
C HIS A 28 7.12 21.55 -19.79
N PRO A 29 7.25 21.13 -21.08
CA PRO A 29 7.97 19.91 -21.41
C PRO A 29 9.43 20.01 -21.01
N LEU A 30 9.92 19.04 -20.21
CA LEU A 30 11.28 19.08 -19.68
C LEU A 30 12.38 19.06 -20.76
N LEU A 31 12.06 18.47 -21.94
CA LEU A 31 12.99 18.35 -23.06
C LEU A 31 12.82 19.48 -24.10
N ASP A 32 11.99 20.48 -23.84
CA ASP A 32 11.87 21.65 -24.72
C ASP A 32 13.00 22.64 -24.40
N VAL A 33 14.08 22.54 -25.16
CA VAL A 33 15.26 23.42 -25.02
C VAL A 33 14.97 24.88 -25.40
N THR A 34 13.84 25.17 -26.09
CA THR A 34 13.47 26.53 -26.45
C THR A 34 12.83 27.31 -25.30
N LYS A 35 12.29 26.58 -24.32
CA LYS A 35 11.68 27.13 -23.11
C LYS A 35 12.24 26.43 -21.87
N PRO A 36 13.49 26.70 -21.51
CA PRO A 36 14.12 26.01 -20.38
C PRO A 36 13.40 26.34 -19.07
N VAL A 37 13.12 25.31 -18.28
CA VAL A 37 12.46 25.40 -16.98
C VAL A 37 13.28 24.69 -15.92
N THR A 38 13.18 25.17 -14.67
CA THR A 38 13.76 24.52 -13.52
C THR A 38 12.64 23.95 -12.66
N TYR A 39 12.72 22.65 -12.36
CA TYR A 39 11.84 21.99 -11.42
C TYR A 39 12.55 21.76 -10.09
N GLY A 40 11.79 21.84 -9.01
CA GLY A 40 12.30 21.76 -7.66
C GLY A 40 12.44 23.14 -7.04
N SER A 41 11.68 23.39 -5.99
CA SER A 41 11.71 24.68 -5.31
C SER A 41 12.82 24.70 -4.26
N PHE A 42 13.62 25.75 -4.27
CA PHE A 42 14.40 26.17 -3.10
C PHE A 42 13.46 26.97 -2.20
N VAL A 43 13.08 26.37 -1.06
CA VAL A 43 12.11 26.97 -0.13
C VAL A 43 12.82 27.43 1.11
N MET A 44 12.76 28.74 1.35
CA MET A 44 13.27 29.35 2.57
C MET A 44 12.35 29.02 3.76
N SER A 45 12.86 29.19 4.96
CA SER A 45 12.18 28.86 6.22
C SER A 45 10.80 29.54 6.37
N GLU A 46 10.67 30.75 5.81
CA GLU A 46 9.45 31.56 5.88
C GLU A 46 8.24 30.91 5.18
N TYR A 47 8.49 30.08 4.16
CA TYR A 47 7.42 29.48 3.35
C TYR A 47 7.35 27.95 3.44
N TYR A 48 8.29 27.32 4.14
CA TYR A 48 8.40 25.87 4.17
C TYR A 48 7.20 25.20 4.82
N PHE A 49 6.67 25.79 5.88
CA PHE A 49 5.51 25.26 6.61
C PHE A 49 4.26 25.23 5.73
N GLU A 50 3.97 26.30 5.02
CA GLU A 50 2.79 26.44 4.15
C GLU A 50 2.88 25.45 2.99
N ILE A 51 4.04 25.28 2.38
CA ILE A 51 4.26 24.32 1.30
C ILE A 51 4.08 22.88 1.82
N LYS A 52 4.61 22.57 3.01
CA LYS A 52 4.38 21.28 3.64
C LYS A 52 2.91 21.04 3.99
N ARG A 53 2.19 22.07 4.41
CA ARG A 53 0.75 21.99 4.65
C ARG A 53 -0.01 21.67 3.38
N GLN A 54 0.31 22.30 2.25
CA GLN A 54 -0.29 21.99 0.95
C GLN A 54 -0.05 20.53 0.57
N GLN A 55 1.16 20.02 0.77
CA GLN A 55 1.50 18.62 0.52
C GLN A 55 0.67 17.67 1.39
N VAL A 56 0.48 17.98 2.66
CA VAL A 56 -0.37 17.17 3.57
C VAL A 56 -1.82 17.13 3.09
N GLU A 57 -2.38 18.27 2.69
CA GLU A 57 -3.76 18.33 2.20
C GLU A 57 -3.92 17.58 0.86
N ALA A 58 -2.94 17.68 -0.04
CA ALA A 58 -2.92 16.89 -1.28
C ALA A 58 -2.89 15.39 -0.98
N MET A 59 -2.07 14.94 -0.04
CA MET A 59 -1.99 13.53 0.35
C MET A 59 -3.30 12.99 0.96
N LYS A 60 -4.04 13.80 1.71
CA LYS A 60 -5.37 13.40 2.21
C LYS A 60 -6.37 13.11 1.08
N ASN A 61 -6.29 13.87 -0.01
CA ASN A 61 -7.17 13.65 -1.17
C ASN A 61 -6.85 12.35 -1.93
N VAL A 62 -5.63 11.84 -1.85
CA VAL A 62 -5.23 10.59 -2.51
C VAL A 62 -6.13 9.43 -2.09
N LEU A 63 -6.49 9.33 -0.80
CA LEU A 63 -7.34 8.24 -0.31
C LEU A 63 -8.70 8.18 -1.02
N LYS A 64 -9.27 9.35 -1.34
CA LYS A 64 -10.56 9.46 -2.03
C LYS A 64 -10.42 9.20 -3.53
N VAL A 65 -9.41 9.80 -4.15
CA VAL A 65 -9.15 9.69 -5.60
C VAL A 65 -8.80 8.26 -5.98
N TYR A 66 -8.00 7.57 -5.15
CA TYR A 66 -7.56 6.21 -5.42
C TYR A 66 -8.72 5.24 -5.62
N ASP A 67 -9.76 5.33 -4.80
CA ASP A 67 -10.91 4.41 -4.90
C ASP A 67 -11.68 4.58 -6.23
N GLY A 68 -11.77 5.82 -6.73
CA GLY A 68 -12.32 6.11 -8.06
C GLY A 68 -11.48 5.48 -9.17
N VAL A 69 -10.19 5.76 -9.19
CA VAL A 69 -9.25 5.22 -10.16
C VAL A 69 -9.19 3.69 -10.13
N ALA A 70 -9.22 3.08 -8.95
CA ALA A 70 -9.23 1.62 -8.82
C ALA A 70 -10.47 0.97 -9.45
N LYS A 71 -11.64 1.61 -9.32
CA LYS A 71 -12.90 1.17 -9.96
C LYS A 71 -12.88 1.35 -11.47
N GLU A 72 -12.37 2.48 -11.95
CA GLU A 72 -12.19 2.72 -13.39
C GLU A 72 -11.25 1.68 -14.01
N TYR A 73 -10.14 1.40 -13.34
CA TYR A 73 -9.20 0.37 -13.79
C TYR A 73 -9.81 -1.03 -13.74
N GLU A 74 -10.63 -1.35 -12.74
CA GLU A 74 -11.38 -2.60 -12.66
C GLU A 74 -12.33 -2.74 -13.86
N ALA A 75 -13.08 -1.69 -14.18
CA ALA A 75 -14.00 -1.70 -15.32
C ALA A 75 -13.27 -1.93 -16.65
N LEU A 76 -12.04 -1.42 -16.78
CA LEU A 76 -11.22 -1.55 -17.97
C LEU A 76 -10.50 -2.90 -18.07
N SER A 77 -10.02 -3.43 -16.95
CA SER A 77 -9.11 -4.59 -16.92
C SER A 77 -9.72 -5.87 -16.33
N GLY A 78 -10.89 -5.77 -15.70
CA GLY A 78 -11.47 -6.85 -14.90
C GLY A 78 -10.73 -7.12 -13.58
N ARG A 79 -9.78 -6.27 -13.18
CA ARG A 79 -8.93 -6.47 -12.00
C ARG A 79 -9.07 -5.33 -11.02
N PHE A 80 -9.54 -5.65 -9.81
CA PHE A 80 -9.65 -4.67 -8.73
C PHE A 80 -8.39 -4.65 -7.85
N TYR A 81 -7.87 -3.46 -7.59
CA TYR A 81 -6.70 -3.24 -6.74
C TYR A 81 -7.06 -2.30 -5.57
N PRO A 82 -7.59 -2.85 -4.46
CA PRO A 82 -7.90 -2.04 -3.28
C PRO A 82 -6.64 -1.55 -2.58
N LYS A 83 -6.76 -0.49 -1.77
CA LYS A 83 -5.68 0.00 -0.89
C LYS A 83 -5.17 -1.09 0.05
N LEU A 84 -6.11 -1.86 0.59
CA LEU A 84 -5.89 -3.03 1.44
C LEU A 84 -6.61 -4.23 0.83
N ASP A 85 -5.87 -5.28 0.51
CA ASP A 85 -6.43 -6.53 -0.02
C ASP A 85 -6.63 -7.51 1.15
N ARG A 86 -7.88 -7.80 1.45
CA ARG A 86 -8.31 -8.64 2.56
C ARG A 86 -8.53 -10.06 2.06
N TYR A 87 -7.80 -10.99 2.61
CA TYR A 87 -7.95 -12.39 2.29
C TYR A 87 -8.32 -13.19 3.52
N ARG A 88 -9.57 -13.65 3.60
CA ARG A 88 -10.14 -14.42 4.72
C ARG A 88 -9.97 -13.72 6.08
N THR A 89 -10.12 -12.37 6.12
CA THR A 89 -9.91 -11.59 7.35
C THR A 89 -11.18 -11.42 8.17
N GLU A 90 -12.35 -11.70 7.63
CA GLU A 90 -13.65 -11.35 8.20
C GLU A 90 -13.93 -12.10 9.52
N ASP A 91 -13.52 -13.37 9.58
CA ASP A 91 -13.68 -14.25 10.75
C ASP A 91 -12.36 -14.74 11.32
N ALA A 92 -11.24 -14.08 10.95
CA ALA A 92 -9.91 -14.52 11.34
C ALA A 92 -9.59 -14.19 12.81
N ASP A 93 -9.09 -15.19 13.51
CA ASP A 93 -8.52 -15.04 14.85
C ASP A 93 -7.08 -14.46 14.76
N PHE A 94 -6.35 -14.87 13.72
CA PHE A 94 -4.95 -14.49 13.49
C PHE A 94 -4.79 -13.91 12.09
N ILE A 95 -4.22 -12.71 11.99
CA ILE A 95 -4.03 -12.06 10.68
C ILE A 95 -2.55 -11.75 10.45
N VAL A 96 -2.06 -12.15 9.28
CA VAL A 96 -0.72 -11.77 8.81
C VAL A 96 -0.85 -10.53 7.93
N VAL A 97 -0.14 -9.46 8.29
CA VAL A 97 -0.04 -8.24 7.48
C VAL A 97 1.25 -8.27 6.71
N VAL A 98 1.17 -8.02 5.40
CA VAL A 98 2.33 -8.14 4.51
C VAL A 98 2.19 -7.19 3.31
N MET A 99 3.31 -6.87 2.69
CA MET A 99 3.37 -6.10 1.43
C MET A 99 3.93 -6.94 0.29
N SER A 100 3.62 -6.51 -0.95
CA SER A 100 4.25 -7.00 -2.18
C SER A 100 4.05 -8.51 -2.46
N SER A 101 5.01 -9.15 -3.09
CA SER A 101 4.94 -10.52 -3.62
C SER A 101 4.80 -11.60 -2.53
N ALA A 102 5.35 -11.37 -1.35
CA ALA A 102 5.22 -12.33 -0.24
C ALA A 102 3.75 -12.61 0.15
N SER A 103 2.81 -11.72 -0.22
CA SER A 103 1.39 -11.95 0.04
C SER A 103 0.83 -13.20 -0.66
N GLY A 104 1.39 -13.62 -1.79
CA GLY A 104 1.01 -14.88 -2.45
C GLY A 104 1.26 -16.07 -1.53
N VAL A 105 2.51 -16.21 -1.10
CA VAL A 105 2.91 -17.30 -0.18
C VAL A 105 2.11 -17.26 1.13
N VAL A 106 1.87 -16.06 1.68
CA VAL A 106 1.05 -15.92 2.90
C VAL A 106 -0.38 -16.40 2.67
N LYS A 107 -0.98 -16.15 1.50
CA LYS A 107 -2.32 -16.64 1.17
C LYS A 107 -2.37 -18.17 1.10
N ASP A 108 -1.36 -18.79 0.48
CA ASP A 108 -1.26 -20.25 0.41
C ASP A 108 -1.16 -20.86 1.83
N VAL A 109 -0.31 -20.29 2.70
CA VAL A 109 -0.20 -20.72 4.10
C VAL A 109 -1.50 -20.48 4.89
N VAL A 110 -2.21 -19.39 4.62
CA VAL A 110 -3.52 -19.14 5.24
C VAL A 110 -4.51 -20.24 4.87
N ASP A 111 -4.51 -20.70 3.61
CA ASP A 111 -5.39 -21.79 3.18
C ASP A 111 -5.03 -23.11 3.88
N GLU A 112 -3.75 -23.44 3.95
CA GLU A 112 -3.28 -24.63 4.69
C GLU A 112 -3.65 -24.60 6.18
N LEU A 113 -3.53 -23.44 6.83
CA LEU A 113 -3.93 -23.27 8.23
C LEU A 113 -5.45 -23.42 8.41
N ARG A 114 -6.22 -22.89 7.47
CA ARG A 114 -7.68 -23.01 7.47
C ARG A 114 -8.14 -24.47 7.31
N ASP A 115 -7.46 -25.24 6.49
CA ASP A 115 -7.73 -26.68 6.33
C ASP A 115 -7.46 -27.46 7.64
N GLN A 116 -6.57 -26.94 8.48
CA GLN A 116 -6.29 -27.44 9.85
C GLN A 116 -7.24 -26.89 10.92
N GLY A 117 -8.25 -26.09 10.54
CA GLY A 117 -9.24 -25.49 11.45
C GLY A 117 -8.76 -24.21 12.15
N ILE A 118 -7.62 -23.65 11.78
CA ILE A 118 -7.10 -22.40 12.33
C ILE A 118 -7.65 -21.22 11.54
N LYS A 119 -8.36 -20.30 12.21
CA LYS A 119 -8.92 -19.10 11.58
C LYS A 119 -7.84 -18.05 11.29
N ALA A 120 -7.04 -18.32 10.29
CA ALA A 120 -6.03 -17.40 9.78
C ALA A 120 -6.57 -16.50 8.67
N GLY A 121 -5.96 -15.32 8.48
CA GLY A 121 -6.24 -14.37 7.40
C GLY A 121 -5.00 -13.60 6.98
N CYS A 122 -5.05 -12.98 5.81
CA CYS A 122 -3.98 -12.15 5.29
C CYS A 122 -4.51 -10.76 4.93
N LEU A 123 -3.84 -9.72 5.40
CA LEU A 123 -4.06 -8.33 4.98
C LEU A 123 -2.84 -7.87 4.17
N ARG A 124 -3.01 -7.77 2.85
CA ARG A 124 -1.98 -7.20 1.99
C ARG A 124 -2.13 -5.70 1.90
N VAL A 125 -1.12 -4.95 2.33
CA VAL A 125 -1.08 -3.50 2.18
C VAL A 125 -0.53 -3.15 0.79
N ARG A 126 -1.35 -2.52 -0.05
CA ARG A 126 -0.94 -1.99 -1.36
C ARG A 126 -0.57 -0.52 -1.28
N MET A 127 -1.31 0.26 -0.49
CA MET A 127 -1.05 1.68 -0.28
C MET A 127 -0.35 1.91 1.06
N PHE A 128 0.93 2.26 1.01
CA PHE A 128 1.71 2.56 2.22
C PHE A 128 1.71 4.06 2.55
N ARG A 129 1.54 4.92 1.54
CA ARG A 129 1.42 6.39 1.70
C ARG A 129 0.40 6.97 0.71
N PRO A 130 -0.58 7.73 1.18
CA PRO A 130 -0.96 7.88 2.60
C PRO A 130 -1.41 6.55 3.19
N PHE A 131 -1.13 6.30 4.46
CA PHE A 131 -1.52 5.03 5.09
C PHE A 131 -3.03 5.03 5.36
N PRO A 132 -3.78 3.99 4.93
CA PRO A 132 -5.23 3.89 5.16
C PRO A 132 -5.51 3.34 6.58
N ALA A 133 -5.17 4.16 7.61
CA ALA A 133 -5.15 3.74 9.01
C ALA A 133 -6.51 3.24 9.53
N GLU A 134 -7.58 3.98 9.22
CA GLU A 134 -8.94 3.61 9.67
C GLU A 134 -9.38 2.27 9.07
N GLU A 135 -9.12 2.06 7.77
CA GLU A 135 -9.45 0.81 7.09
C GLU A 135 -8.62 -0.37 7.62
N ALA A 136 -7.33 -0.13 7.91
CA ALA A 136 -6.45 -1.13 8.49
C ALA A 136 -6.91 -1.52 9.90
N ALA A 137 -7.23 -0.54 10.75
CA ALA A 137 -7.74 -0.79 12.09
C ALA A 137 -9.09 -1.51 12.06
N ALA A 138 -9.98 -1.18 11.13
CA ALA A 138 -11.24 -1.87 10.95
C ALA A 138 -11.06 -3.34 10.51
N ALA A 139 -10.07 -3.62 9.65
CA ALA A 139 -9.76 -4.96 9.20
C ALA A 139 -9.13 -5.86 10.28
N LEU A 140 -8.35 -5.27 11.18
CA LEU A 140 -7.53 -5.99 12.17
C LEU A 140 -8.13 -6.00 13.57
N GLY A 141 -9.03 -5.06 13.88
CA GLY A 141 -9.47 -4.75 15.23
C GLY A 141 -10.24 -5.84 15.97
N ASN A 142 -10.64 -6.90 15.29
CA ASN A 142 -11.34 -8.05 15.88
C ASN A 142 -10.45 -9.31 15.97
N ALA A 143 -9.22 -9.26 15.45
CA ALA A 143 -8.29 -10.37 15.54
C ALA A 143 -7.79 -10.57 17.00
N LYS A 144 -7.48 -11.82 17.35
CA LYS A 144 -6.84 -12.15 18.63
C LYS A 144 -5.36 -11.74 18.65
N ALA A 145 -4.69 -11.82 17.50
CA ALA A 145 -3.33 -11.34 17.31
C ALA A 145 -3.03 -11.07 15.83
N VAL A 146 -2.08 -10.18 15.61
CA VAL A 146 -1.60 -9.77 14.28
C VAL A 146 -0.09 -9.98 14.19
N ALA A 147 0.38 -10.63 13.13
CA ALA A 147 1.80 -10.69 12.77
C ALA A 147 2.04 -9.76 11.58
N VAL A 148 3.04 -8.89 11.67
CA VAL A 148 3.40 -7.97 10.58
C VAL A 148 4.75 -8.38 10.02
N LEU A 149 4.78 -8.68 8.72
CA LEU A 149 5.98 -9.07 8.00
C LEU A 149 6.58 -7.86 7.28
N ASP A 150 7.77 -7.44 7.69
CA ASP A 150 8.54 -6.35 7.09
C ASP A 150 9.80 -6.86 6.39
N ARG A 151 10.09 -6.40 5.16
CA ARG A 151 11.41 -6.55 4.52
C ARG A 151 12.30 -5.32 4.75
N ALA A 152 12.09 -4.64 5.85
CA ALA A 152 12.84 -3.48 6.26
C ALA A 152 13.05 -3.51 7.77
N LEU A 153 14.20 -3.03 8.20
CA LEU A 153 14.54 -2.89 9.60
C LEU A 153 14.81 -1.41 9.91
N SER A 154 14.07 -0.87 10.86
CA SER A 154 14.43 0.42 11.46
C SER A 154 15.46 0.16 12.56
N ILE A 155 16.69 0.66 12.37
CA ILE A 155 17.76 0.45 13.35
C ILE A 155 17.40 1.12 14.67
N GLY A 156 17.29 0.33 15.73
CA GLY A 156 16.90 0.80 17.06
C GLY A 156 15.41 1.08 17.25
N GLY A 157 14.56 0.70 16.29
CA GLY A 157 13.11 0.93 16.36
C GLY A 157 12.27 -0.19 15.78
N THR A 158 10.95 -0.02 15.82
CA THR A 158 9.99 -0.94 15.19
C THR A 158 10.10 -0.86 13.67
N ALA A 159 9.99 -1.99 12.99
CA ALA A 159 9.96 -2.04 11.53
C ALA A 159 8.82 -1.19 10.94
N PRO A 160 8.98 -0.60 9.75
CA PRO A 160 8.10 0.47 9.25
C PRO A 160 6.62 0.10 9.14
N LEU A 161 6.30 -1.05 8.55
CA LEU A 161 4.91 -1.48 8.42
C LEU A 161 4.29 -1.80 9.77
N ALA A 162 5.05 -2.46 10.65
CA ALA A 162 4.59 -2.77 12.00
C ALA A 162 4.33 -1.50 12.83
N ALA A 163 5.11 -0.43 12.62
CA ALA A 163 4.90 0.86 13.26
C ALA A 163 3.57 1.50 12.82
N GLU A 164 3.28 1.50 11.51
CA GLU A 164 2.02 2.02 10.97
C GLU A 164 0.80 1.24 11.50
N ILE A 165 0.88 -0.10 11.50
CA ILE A 165 -0.22 -0.94 12.01
C ILE A 165 -0.46 -0.71 13.50
N LYS A 166 0.61 -0.63 14.31
CA LYS A 166 0.48 -0.33 15.75
C LYS A 166 -0.14 1.04 15.99
N SER A 167 0.30 2.06 15.25
CA SER A 167 -0.27 3.41 15.33
C SER A 167 -1.76 3.42 14.96
N ALA A 168 -2.12 2.80 13.84
CA ALA A 168 -3.50 2.72 13.38
C ALA A 168 -4.44 2.05 14.40
N LEU A 169 -4.01 0.94 14.99
CA LEU A 169 -4.77 0.23 16.02
C LEU A 169 -4.90 1.07 17.30
N TYR A 170 -3.80 1.69 17.74
CA TYR A 170 -3.79 2.53 18.94
C TYR A 170 -4.72 3.73 18.79
N ASP A 171 -4.61 4.48 17.69
CA ASP A 171 -5.42 5.67 17.41
C ASP A 171 -6.91 5.34 17.28
N SER A 172 -7.23 4.10 16.88
CA SER A 172 -8.61 3.60 16.78
C SER A 172 -9.13 2.95 18.07
N GLY A 173 -8.36 2.99 19.16
CA GLY A 173 -8.72 2.39 20.47
C GLY A 173 -8.79 0.86 20.44
N LYS A 174 -8.13 0.22 19.48
CA LYS A 174 -8.10 -1.26 19.35
C LYS A 174 -6.89 -1.84 20.07
N ASN A 175 -7.14 -2.72 21.02
CA ASN A 175 -6.07 -3.37 21.79
C ASN A 175 -5.81 -4.80 21.27
N VAL A 176 -5.17 -4.89 20.11
CA VAL A 176 -4.79 -6.16 19.49
C VAL A 176 -3.29 -6.35 19.59
N PRO A 177 -2.80 -7.48 20.10
CA PRO A 177 -1.37 -7.79 20.14
C PRO A 177 -0.77 -7.81 18.72
N VAL A 178 0.32 -7.06 18.51
CA VAL A 178 1.01 -6.97 17.23
C VAL A 178 2.44 -7.45 17.37
N GLN A 179 2.77 -8.55 16.71
CA GLN A 179 4.13 -9.07 16.58
C GLN A 179 4.77 -8.53 15.30
N SER A 180 5.88 -7.83 15.45
CA SER A 180 6.72 -7.40 14.30
C SER A 180 7.70 -8.50 13.96
N CYS A 181 7.74 -8.90 12.69
CA CYS A 181 8.64 -9.91 12.14
C CYS A 181 9.40 -9.32 10.97
N VAL A 182 10.72 -9.30 11.04
CA VAL A 182 11.58 -8.88 9.92
C VAL A 182 12.06 -10.11 9.17
N TYR A 183 11.99 -10.09 7.83
CA TYR A 183 12.37 -11.21 6.97
C TYR A 183 13.07 -10.74 5.69
N GLY A 184 13.77 -11.66 5.02
CA GLY A 184 14.29 -11.45 3.66
C GLY A 184 15.29 -10.31 3.52
N LEU A 185 16.11 -10.05 4.54
CA LEU A 185 17.19 -9.06 4.51
C LEU A 185 18.52 -9.66 4.03
N GLY A 186 18.50 -10.87 3.57
CA GLY A 186 19.66 -11.62 3.10
C GLY A 186 19.51 -13.11 3.39
N GLY A 187 20.45 -13.91 3.02
CA GLY A 187 20.47 -15.37 3.22
C GLY A 187 20.55 -16.15 1.96
#